data_bfda949209854463d456d5ccaad4e1f2
#
_entry.id   bfda949209854463d456d5ccaad4e1f2
#
_cell.length_a   1.000
_cell.length_b   1.000
_cell.length_c   1.000
_cell.angle_alpha   90.00
_cell.angle_beta   90.00
_cell.angle_gamma   90.00
#
_symmetry.space_group_name_H-M   'P 1'
#
loop_
_entity.id
_entity.type
_entity.pdbx_description
1 polymer ?
#
loop_
_entity_poly.entity_id
_entity_poly.type
_entity_poly.pdbx_seq_one_letter_code
_entity_poly.pdbx_strand_id
1 'polypeptide(L)'
;MDIHEYQAKEILSKFGVGVPPGALAYSPEQAAYRARELGGDTWVVKAQVHAGGRGKAGGVKVCHSDTEIVETCENLFGSKLVTHQTDSNGKGVYRVYVEGGVPIDREIYLGFVLDRSSQRVMIVASAEGGMDIEDISAEKPESIVRSTVEPAVGLQDFQCRQIAFKLGIDPALTQSMVRTLQGCYQAFREHDATMVEINPLVVTGDSRILALDAKMTFDDNALFKNPHISELRDKSQEDPRESRAADRGLSYVGLEGNIGCIVNGAGLAMATMDTIKLAGGEPANFLDIGGGATPERVAKAFRLVMSDDNVQAVLVNIFAGINRCDWVAEGVVQALREVEVNVPVIVRLAGTNVEEGQKILAKSGLPIIRATTLMEAAERSVEAWQSDSNREPNLRAIK
;
A
#
# COMPACT_ATOMS: atom_id res chain seq x y z
N MET A 1 2.48 -5.45 -3.97
CA MET A 1 1.35 -6.20 -3.38
C MET A 1 1.70 -6.57 -1.95
N ASP A 2 0.85 -6.19 -0.98
CA ASP A 2 1.00 -6.58 0.42
C ASP A 2 0.23 -7.87 0.71
N ILE A 3 0.65 -8.59 1.74
CA ILE A 3 -0.03 -9.78 2.27
C ILE A 3 -0.26 -9.66 3.78
N HIS A 4 -1.11 -10.52 4.33
CA HIS A 4 -1.35 -10.55 5.76
C HIS A 4 -0.16 -11.12 6.55
N GLU A 5 -0.07 -10.77 7.83
CA GLU A 5 0.97 -11.26 8.75
C GLU A 5 1.07 -12.79 8.78
N TYR A 6 -0.07 -13.49 8.89
CA TYR A 6 -0.06 -14.96 8.94
C TYR A 6 0.51 -15.58 7.66
N GLN A 7 0.25 -14.97 6.48
CA GLN A 7 0.79 -15.40 5.20
C GLN A 7 2.30 -15.15 5.13
N ALA A 8 2.75 -13.99 5.61
CA ALA A 8 4.16 -13.66 5.69
C ALA A 8 4.91 -14.66 6.59
N LYS A 9 4.35 -14.97 7.76
CA LYS A 9 4.91 -15.99 8.67
C LYS A 9 4.94 -17.38 8.06
N GLU A 10 3.89 -17.77 7.33
CA GLU A 10 3.87 -19.06 6.63
C GLU A 10 4.98 -19.15 5.58
N ILE A 11 5.17 -18.09 4.79
CA ILE A 11 6.27 -18.03 3.82
C ILE A 11 7.61 -18.13 4.55
N LEU A 12 7.87 -17.26 5.52
CA LEU A 12 9.14 -17.22 6.25
C LEU A 12 9.46 -18.55 6.94
N SER A 13 8.47 -19.24 7.50
CA SER A 13 8.67 -20.54 8.15
C SER A 13 9.17 -21.63 7.18
N LYS A 14 8.73 -21.59 5.91
CA LYS A 14 9.21 -22.50 4.85
C LYS A 14 10.71 -22.33 4.56
N PHE A 15 11.24 -21.13 4.86
CA PHE A 15 12.67 -20.82 4.76
C PHE A 15 13.44 -20.95 6.09
N GLY A 16 12.83 -21.59 7.09
CA GLY A 16 13.49 -21.90 8.35
C GLY A 16 13.54 -20.74 9.36
N VAL A 17 12.79 -19.66 9.12
CA VAL A 17 12.60 -18.61 10.12
C VAL A 17 11.64 -19.12 11.19
N GLY A 18 12.06 -19.04 12.46
CA GLY A 18 11.21 -19.43 13.58
C GLY A 18 10.01 -18.50 13.73
N VAL A 19 8.82 -19.07 13.87
CA VAL A 19 7.57 -18.35 14.15
C VAL A 19 6.81 -19.04 15.27
N PRO A 20 6.07 -18.34 16.12
CA PRO A 20 5.19 -18.98 17.08
C PRO A 20 4.07 -19.78 16.36
N PRO A 21 3.55 -20.86 16.97
CA PRO A 21 2.38 -21.53 16.44
C PRO A 21 1.17 -20.62 16.49
N GLY A 22 0.37 -20.61 15.42
CA GLY A 22 -0.82 -19.77 15.34
C GLY A 22 -1.80 -20.29 14.30
N ALA A 23 -3.04 -19.78 14.37
CA ALA A 23 -4.12 -20.17 13.49
C ALA A 23 -5.07 -19.01 13.19
N LEU A 24 -5.65 -19.01 11.99
CA LEU A 24 -6.68 -18.07 11.57
C LEU A 24 -8.04 -18.39 12.19
N ALA A 25 -8.78 -17.30 12.48
CA ALA A 25 -10.18 -17.38 12.87
C ALA A 25 -11.00 -16.28 12.17
N TYR A 26 -12.25 -16.63 11.85
CA TYR A 26 -13.22 -15.78 11.16
C TYR A 26 -14.47 -15.52 12.01
N SER A 27 -14.50 -16.04 13.23
CA SER A 27 -15.49 -15.70 14.25
C SER A 27 -14.88 -15.77 15.64
N PRO A 28 -15.50 -15.13 16.66
CA PRO A 28 -15.06 -15.21 18.07
C PRO A 28 -14.97 -16.65 18.59
N GLU A 29 -15.98 -17.50 18.28
CA GLU A 29 -16.01 -18.89 18.72
C GLU A 29 -14.90 -19.71 18.07
N GLN A 30 -14.62 -19.45 16.78
CA GLN A 30 -13.50 -20.10 16.07
C GLN A 30 -12.16 -19.68 16.68
N ALA A 31 -12.00 -18.41 17.08
CA ALA A 31 -10.78 -17.94 17.74
C ALA A 31 -10.53 -18.67 19.07
N ALA A 32 -11.54 -18.79 19.91
CA ALA A 32 -11.46 -19.55 21.15
C ALA A 32 -11.16 -21.05 20.91
N TYR A 33 -11.78 -21.63 19.88
CA TYR A 33 -11.51 -23.03 19.49
C TYR A 33 -10.03 -23.18 19.07
N ARG A 34 -9.50 -22.26 18.22
CA ARG A 34 -8.10 -22.29 17.79
C ARG A 34 -7.12 -22.13 18.95
N ALA A 35 -7.43 -21.28 19.92
CA ALA A 35 -6.61 -21.13 21.12
C ALA A 35 -6.47 -22.44 21.90
N ARG A 36 -7.58 -23.19 22.06
CA ARG A 36 -7.56 -24.50 22.71
C ARG A 36 -6.73 -25.53 21.93
N GLU A 37 -6.83 -25.53 20.59
CA GLU A 37 -6.01 -26.40 19.74
C GLU A 37 -4.52 -26.08 19.86
N LEU A 38 -4.14 -24.80 19.98
CA LEU A 38 -2.76 -24.37 20.18
C LEU A 38 -2.21 -24.77 21.56
N GLY A 39 -3.11 -24.93 22.54
CA GLY A 39 -2.71 -25.20 23.93
C GLY A 39 -2.09 -23.99 24.62
N GLY A 40 -1.58 -24.22 25.84
CA GLY A 40 -1.01 -23.14 26.66
C GLY A 40 -2.07 -22.42 27.49
N ASP A 41 -1.67 -21.30 28.11
CA ASP A 41 -2.47 -20.47 29.01
C ASP A 41 -2.44 -18.98 28.63
N THR A 42 -1.71 -18.66 27.58
CA THR A 42 -1.54 -17.30 27.08
C THR A 42 -1.60 -17.31 25.56
N TRP A 43 -2.45 -16.47 25.02
CA TRP A 43 -2.61 -16.30 23.56
C TRP A 43 -2.58 -14.83 23.16
N VAL A 44 -2.21 -14.57 21.93
CA VAL A 44 -2.24 -13.22 21.37
C VAL A 44 -3.22 -13.20 20.19
N VAL A 45 -4.26 -12.40 20.30
CA VAL A 45 -5.24 -12.17 19.22
C VAL A 45 -4.78 -10.97 18.42
N LYS A 46 -4.60 -11.14 17.10
CA LYS A 46 -4.07 -10.12 16.20
C LYS A 46 -5.01 -9.88 15.02
N ALA A 47 -5.53 -8.68 14.89
CA ALA A 47 -6.29 -8.26 13.70
C ALA A 47 -5.43 -8.40 12.44
N GLN A 48 -5.98 -8.96 11.37
CA GLN A 48 -5.28 -9.16 10.11
C GLN A 48 -5.70 -8.07 9.12
N VAL A 49 -4.90 -7.01 9.05
CA VAL A 49 -5.05 -5.88 8.13
C VAL A 49 -3.70 -5.55 7.48
N HIS A 50 -3.72 -4.98 6.27
CA HIS A 50 -2.51 -4.55 5.56
C HIS A 50 -2.04 -3.17 6.09
N ALA A 51 -1.68 -3.12 7.37
CA ALA A 51 -1.11 -1.94 8.00
C ALA A 51 -0.22 -2.33 9.18
N GLY A 52 0.86 -1.58 9.41
CA GLY A 52 1.67 -1.65 10.60
C GLY A 52 1.04 -0.85 11.75
N GLY A 53 1.68 -0.90 12.94
CA GLY A 53 1.22 -0.14 14.11
C GLY A 53 -0.07 -0.68 14.76
N ARG A 54 -0.50 -1.89 14.42
CA ARG A 54 -1.73 -2.53 14.91
C ARG A 54 -1.79 -2.60 16.43
N GLY A 55 -0.65 -2.84 17.08
CA GLY A 55 -0.58 -2.89 18.56
C GLY A 55 -0.98 -1.57 19.20
N LYS A 56 -0.44 -0.45 18.71
CA LYS A 56 -0.77 0.91 19.19
C LYS A 56 -2.24 1.27 18.92
N ALA A 57 -2.84 0.71 17.87
CA ALA A 57 -4.22 0.94 17.47
C ALA A 57 -5.23 -0.03 18.13
N GLY A 58 -4.81 -0.89 19.06
CA GLY A 58 -5.67 -1.85 19.75
C GLY A 58 -6.00 -3.11 18.94
N GLY A 59 -5.35 -3.32 17.79
CA GLY A 59 -5.52 -4.50 16.93
C GLY A 59 -4.77 -5.75 17.40
N VAL A 60 -4.01 -5.69 18.51
CA VAL A 60 -3.27 -6.81 19.09
C VAL A 60 -3.55 -6.85 20.58
N LYS A 61 -4.00 -7.98 21.10
CA LYS A 61 -4.31 -8.16 22.52
C LYS A 61 -3.85 -9.52 23.04
N VAL A 62 -3.21 -9.50 24.20
CA VAL A 62 -2.88 -10.72 24.96
C VAL A 62 -4.13 -11.14 25.74
N CYS A 63 -4.44 -12.43 25.71
CA CYS A 63 -5.60 -13.05 26.34
C CYS A 63 -5.15 -14.27 27.16
N HIS A 64 -5.80 -14.50 28.31
CA HIS A 64 -5.50 -15.58 29.25
C HIS A 64 -6.70 -16.53 29.47
N SER A 65 -7.80 -16.30 28.76
CA SER A 65 -9.01 -17.13 28.83
C SER A 65 -9.77 -17.10 27.53
N ASP A 66 -10.59 -18.13 27.30
CA ASP A 66 -11.53 -18.19 26.18
C ASP A 66 -12.48 -16.99 26.16
N THR A 67 -12.93 -16.54 27.32
CA THR A 67 -13.84 -15.39 27.45
C THR A 67 -13.16 -14.11 26.94
N GLU A 68 -11.91 -13.85 27.35
CA GLU A 68 -11.15 -12.70 26.87
C GLU A 68 -10.89 -12.74 25.37
N ILE A 69 -10.67 -13.95 24.79
CA ILE A 69 -10.50 -14.13 23.35
C ILE A 69 -11.80 -13.76 22.62
N VAL A 70 -12.95 -14.27 23.09
CA VAL A 70 -14.26 -13.99 22.49
C VAL A 70 -14.56 -12.50 22.54
N GLU A 71 -14.48 -11.87 23.72
CA GLU A 71 -14.70 -10.43 23.89
C GLU A 71 -13.78 -9.57 23.02
N THR A 72 -12.49 -9.98 22.91
CA THR A 72 -11.52 -9.29 22.06
C THR A 72 -11.93 -9.38 20.60
N CYS A 73 -12.32 -10.56 20.15
CA CYS A 73 -12.76 -10.79 18.77
C CYS A 73 -14.07 -10.07 18.44
N GLU A 74 -15.04 -10.02 19.36
CA GLU A 74 -16.29 -9.26 19.20
C GLU A 74 -16.02 -7.77 18.98
N ASN A 75 -15.03 -7.22 19.68
CA ASN A 75 -14.62 -5.82 19.52
C ASN A 75 -13.84 -5.56 18.21
N LEU A 76 -13.13 -6.58 17.70
CA LEU A 76 -12.31 -6.44 16.50
C LEU A 76 -13.09 -6.70 15.21
N PHE A 77 -13.92 -7.75 15.15
CA PHE A 77 -14.65 -8.09 13.94
C PHE A 77 -15.62 -6.99 13.51
N GLY A 78 -15.56 -6.62 12.23
CA GLY A 78 -16.38 -5.55 11.66
C GLY A 78 -15.95 -4.14 12.06
N SER A 79 -14.98 -3.99 12.97
CA SER A 79 -14.41 -2.68 13.27
C SER A 79 -13.48 -2.20 12.17
N LYS A 80 -13.17 -0.91 12.20
CA LYS A 80 -12.14 -0.30 11.35
C LYS A 80 -10.92 0.05 12.21
N LEU A 81 -9.79 -0.52 11.85
CA LEU A 81 -8.53 -0.23 12.52
C LEU A 81 -7.82 0.95 11.83
N VAL A 82 -7.66 2.06 12.56
CA VAL A 82 -6.93 3.24 12.11
C VAL A 82 -5.55 3.24 12.75
N THR A 83 -4.51 3.23 11.92
CA THR A 83 -3.11 3.29 12.35
C THR A 83 -2.43 4.49 11.67
N HIS A 84 -1.18 4.80 12.05
CA HIS A 84 -0.40 5.83 11.37
C HIS A 84 -0.07 5.49 9.89
N GLN A 85 -0.28 4.23 9.47
CA GLN A 85 -0.06 3.76 8.09
C GLN A 85 -1.37 3.65 7.29
N THR A 86 -2.52 3.95 7.86
CA THR A 86 -3.82 3.96 7.15
C THR A 86 -4.30 5.38 6.92
N ASP A 87 -5.22 5.53 5.97
CA ASP A 87 -6.04 6.73 5.87
C ASP A 87 -6.98 6.89 7.08
N SER A 88 -7.70 8.00 7.15
CA SER A 88 -8.68 8.30 8.22
C SER A 88 -9.86 7.31 8.27
N ASN A 89 -10.13 6.59 7.17
CA ASN A 89 -11.19 5.59 7.09
C ASN A 89 -10.79 4.26 7.73
N GLY A 90 -9.49 4.00 7.89
CA GLY A 90 -8.95 2.77 8.45
C GLY A 90 -9.19 1.53 7.57
N LYS A 91 -8.72 0.39 8.05
CA LYS A 91 -8.87 -0.92 7.38
C LYS A 91 -9.85 -1.80 8.14
N GLY A 92 -10.81 -2.41 7.44
CA GLY A 92 -11.80 -3.33 8.02
C GLY A 92 -11.16 -4.62 8.53
N VAL A 93 -11.55 -5.04 9.74
CA VAL A 93 -11.08 -6.31 10.34
C VAL A 93 -12.09 -7.42 10.04
N TYR A 94 -11.72 -8.35 9.18
CA TYR A 94 -12.56 -9.48 8.76
C TYR A 94 -12.05 -10.83 9.25
N ARG A 95 -10.85 -10.87 9.81
CA ARG A 95 -10.20 -12.07 10.36
C ARG A 95 -9.20 -11.69 11.44
N VAL A 96 -8.97 -12.61 12.36
CA VAL A 96 -7.91 -12.51 13.36
C VAL A 96 -6.96 -13.70 13.26
N TYR A 97 -5.73 -13.50 13.69
CA TYR A 97 -4.74 -14.56 13.89
C TYR A 97 -4.56 -14.77 15.39
N VAL A 98 -4.82 -15.99 15.84
CA VAL A 98 -4.61 -16.40 17.23
C VAL A 98 -3.28 -17.08 17.32
N GLU A 99 -2.38 -16.61 18.15
CA GLU A 99 -1.01 -17.06 18.27
C GLU A 99 -0.70 -17.43 19.73
N GLY A 100 0.07 -18.48 19.94
CA GLY A 100 0.55 -18.85 21.28
C GLY A 100 1.47 -17.78 21.85
N GLY A 101 1.25 -17.37 23.09
CA GLY A 101 2.13 -16.44 23.78
C GLY A 101 3.54 -17.00 23.95
N VAL A 102 4.54 -16.15 23.88
CA VAL A 102 5.94 -16.50 24.11
C VAL A 102 6.58 -15.56 25.13
N PRO A 103 7.44 -16.04 26.02
CA PRO A 103 8.17 -15.19 26.95
C PRO A 103 9.24 -14.40 26.21
N ILE A 104 9.07 -13.09 26.13
CA ILE A 104 9.98 -12.19 25.43
C ILE A 104 11.07 -11.73 26.39
N ASP A 105 12.34 -11.94 26.01
CA ASP A 105 13.51 -11.43 26.73
C ASP A 105 14.05 -10.16 26.06
N ARG A 106 14.13 -10.18 24.70
CA ARG A 106 14.59 -9.02 23.93
C ARG A 106 13.80 -8.89 22.63
N GLU A 107 13.55 -7.65 22.24
CA GLU A 107 12.94 -7.30 20.96
C GLU A 107 13.98 -6.69 20.02
N ILE A 108 13.94 -7.05 18.75
CA ILE A 108 14.87 -6.67 17.70
C ILE A 108 14.06 -6.23 16.49
N TYR A 109 14.47 -5.15 15.85
CA TYR A 109 13.99 -4.79 14.53
C TYR A 109 14.84 -5.48 13.45
N LEU A 110 14.20 -6.04 12.44
CA LEU A 110 14.87 -6.64 11.27
C LEU A 110 14.09 -6.33 10.00
N GLY A 111 14.74 -5.64 9.04
CA GLY A 111 14.19 -5.31 7.75
C GLY A 111 15.12 -5.71 6.59
N PHE A 112 14.52 -6.15 5.49
CA PHE A 112 15.17 -6.32 4.19
C PHE A 112 14.45 -5.45 3.19
N VAL A 113 15.16 -4.54 2.55
CA VAL A 113 14.59 -3.60 1.57
C VAL A 113 15.48 -3.51 0.34
N LEU A 114 14.85 -3.20 -0.80
CA LEU A 114 15.59 -2.88 -2.00
C LEU A 114 16.07 -1.42 -1.92
N ASP A 115 17.36 -1.23 -1.71
CA ASP A 115 17.97 0.09 -1.80
C ASP A 115 18.19 0.47 -3.27
N ARG A 116 17.40 1.43 -3.74
CA ARG A 116 17.45 1.89 -5.12
C ARG A 116 18.73 2.64 -5.46
N SER A 117 19.37 3.27 -4.47
CA SER A 117 20.60 4.03 -4.67
C SER A 117 21.78 3.12 -4.98
N SER A 118 21.95 2.06 -4.19
CA SER A 118 23.01 1.06 -4.40
C SER A 118 22.59 -0.07 -5.34
N GLN A 119 21.30 -0.17 -5.70
CA GLN A 119 20.72 -1.27 -6.49
C GLN A 119 20.97 -2.65 -5.85
N ARG A 120 20.91 -2.70 -4.51
CA ARG A 120 21.18 -3.89 -3.71
C ARG A 120 20.11 -4.10 -2.65
N VAL A 121 20.00 -5.32 -2.18
CA VAL A 121 19.23 -5.60 -0.97
C VAL A 121 20.02 -5.06 0.23
N MET A 122 19.37 -4.24 1.04
CA MET A 122 19.90 -3.73 2.30
C MET A 122 19.21 -4.42 3.46
N ILE A 123 20.00 -4.92 4.38
CA ILE A 123 19.52 -5.41 5.68
C ILE A 123 19.64 -4.25 6.67
N VAL A 124 18.55 -3.95 7.34
CA VAL A 124 18.45 -2.96 8.41
C VAL A 124 18.06 -3.67 9.68
N ALA A 125 18.83 -3.51 10.74
CA ALA A 125 18.54 -4.16 12.01
C ALA A 125 18.87 -3.23 13.18
N SER A 126 18.10 -3.35 14.27
CA SER A 126 18.34 -2.63 15.52
C SER A 126 18.08 -3.52 16.71
N ALA A 127 18.87 -3.34 17.78
CA ALA A 127 18.63 -3.99 19.07
C ALA A 127 17.40 -3.43 19.81
N GLU A 128 16.76 -2.39 19.28
CA GLU A 128 15.53 -1.79 19.77
C GLU A 128 14.38 -2.19 18.82
N GLY A 129 13.62 -3.22 19.18
CA GLY A 129 12.43 -3.67 18.45
C GLY A 129 11.14 -3.15 19.05
N GLY A 130 10.01 -3.44 18.38
CA GLY A 130 8.68 -3.00 18.83
C GLY A 130 8.39 -1.51 18.63
N MET A 131 9.34 -0.75 18.08
CA MET A 131 9.21 0.67 17.75
C MET A 131 9.28 0.87 16.23
N ASP A 132 8.80 2.02 15.77
CA ASP A 132 8.91 2.39 14.36
C ASP A 132 10.37 2.71 14.02
N ILE A 133 10.90 2.14 12.94
CA ILE A 133 12.32 2.28 12.58
C ILE A 133 12.68 3.73 12.23
N GLU A 134 11.71 4.50 11.77
CA GLU A 134 11.83 5.93 11.50
C GLU A 134 12.14 6.71 12.77
N ASP A 135 11.47 6.39 13.87
CA ASP A 135 11.69 7.00 15.19
C ASP A 135 13.11 6.64 15.70
N ILE A 136 13.49 5.36 15.59
CA ILE A 136 14.83 4.90 15.95
C ILE A 136 15.89 5.62 15.10
N SER A 137 15.63 5.78 13.80
CA SER A 137 16.57 6.46 12.89
C SER A 137 16.74 7.95 13.20
N ALA A 138 15.68 8.59 13.69
CA ALA A 138 15.72 10.00 14.06
C ALA A 138 16.39 10.23 15.42
N GLU A 139 16.10 9.39 16.42
CA GLU A 139 16.59 9.56 17.80
C GLU A 139 17.98 8.96 18.04
N LYS A 140 18.24 7.78 17.43
CA LYS A 140 19.47 6.99 17.69
C LYS A 140 20.01 6.34 16.41
N PRO A 141 20.41 7.11 15.38
CA PRO A 141 20.86 6.59 14.09
C PRO A 141 22.04 5.61 14.19
N GLU A 142 22.84 5.71 15.25
CA GLU A 142 23.98 4.82 15.52
C GLU A 142 23.56 3.43 16.00
N SER A 143 22.35 3.26 16.50
CA SER A 143 21.81 1.93 16.90
C SER A 143 21.39 1.08 15.71
N ILE A 144 21.34 1.67 14.52
CA ILE A 144 20.93 0.98 13.30
C ILE A 144 22.11 0.33 12.61
N VAL A 145 22.08 -0.98 12.56
CA VAL A 145 23.02 -1.81 11.78
C VAL A 145 22.52 -1.90 10.34
N ARG A 146 23.35 -1.46 9.38
CA ARG A 146 23.09 -1.60 7.94
C ARG A 146 24.12 -2.53 7.32
N SER A 147 23.65 -3.44 6.44
CA SER A 147 24.50 -4.34 5.68
C SER A 147 23.91 -4.53 4.28
N THR A 148 24.67 -4.20 3.25
CA THR A 148 24.27 -4.42 1.86
C THR A 148 24.67 -5.82 1.39
N VAL A 149 23.85 -6.43 0.59
CA VAL A 149 24.11 -7.76 0.02
C VAL A 149 24.50 -7.62 -1.45
N GLU A 150 25.67 -8.16 -1.80
CA GLU A 150 26.12 -8.18 -3.19
C GLU A 150 25.32 -9.23 -3.98
N PRO A 151 24.56 -8.83 -5.03
CA PRO A 151 23.68 -9.75 -5.76
C PRO A 151 24.38 -10.96 -6.37
N ALA A 152 25.65 -10.80 -6.76
CA ALA A 152 26.42 -11.86 -7.41
C ALA A 152 26.78 -13.03 -6.48
N VAL A 153 26.94 -12.77 -5.17
CA VAL A 153 27.34 -13.79 -4.18
C VAL A 153 26.26 -14.08 -3.15
N GLY A 154 25.25 -13.23 -3.05
CA GLY A 154 24.19 -13.31 -2.06
C GLY A 154 24.64 -12.99 -0.63
N LEU A 155 23.74 -13.16 0.33
CA LEU A 155 24.04 -12.95 1.74
C LEU A 155 24.97 -14.05 2.25
N GLN A 156 26.08 -13.66 2.84
CA GLN A 156 27.09 -14.58 3.36
C GLN A 156 26.98 -14.73 4.88
N ASP A 157 27.30 -15.92 5.38
CA ASP A 157 27.23 -16.23 6.81
C ASP A 157 28.07 -15.31 7.68
N PHE A 158 29.22 -14.81 7.18
CA PHE A 158 30.04 -13.88 7.94
C PHE A 158 29.33 -12.53 8.13
N GLN A 159 28.54 -12.07 7.14
CA GLN A 159 27.75 -10.85 7.26
C GLN A 159 26.64 -11.03 8.31
N CYS A 160 25.97 -12.19 8.29
CA CYS A 160 24.96 -12.54 9.30
C CYS A 160 25.56 -12.56 10.71
N ARG A 161 26.75 -13.16 10.88
CA ARG A 161 27.48 -13.13 12.17
C ARG A 161 27.85 -11.72 12.59
N GLN A 162 28.30 -10.85 11.66
CA GLN A 162 28.60 -9.46 11.98
C GLN A 162 27.36 -8.68 12.46
N ILE A 163 26.21 -8.92 11.83
CA ILE A 163 24.93 -8.33 12.27
C ILE A 163 24.58 -8.85 13.68
N ALA A 164 24.64 -10.15 13.90
CA ALA A 164 24.37 -10.75 15.22
C ALA A 164 25.28 -10.15 16.32
N PHE A 165 26.57 -9.99 16.04
CA PHE A 165 27.51 -9.37 16.98
C PHE A 165 27.16 -7.89 17.27
N LYS A 166 26.85 -7.11 16.25
CA LYS A 166 26.50 -5.70 16.43
C LYS A 166 25.19 -5.53 17.21
N LEU A 167 24.24 -6.47 17.05
CA LEU A 167 23.01 -6.51 17.83
C LEU A 167 23.21 -7.04 19.27
N GLY A 168 24.40 -7.50 19.62
CA GLY A 168 24.70 -8.07 20.92
C GLY A 168 23.93 -9.41 21.17
N ILE A 169 23.76 -10.23 20.14
CA ILE A 169 23.16 -11.55 20.25
C ILE A 169 24.11 -12.50 20.98
N ASP A 170 23.56 -13.27 21.92
CA ASP A 170 24.32 -14.28 22.64
C ASP A 170 25.06 -15.22 21.64
N PRO A 171 26.36 -15.52 21.86
CA PRO A 171 27.12 -16.46 21.03
C PRO A 171 26.42 -17.78 20.80
N ALA A 172 25.68 -18.32 21.79
CA ALA A 172 24.94 -19.56 21.67
C ALA A 172 23.78 -19.47 20.66
N LEU A 173 23.24 -18.25 20.41
CA LEU A 173 22.14 -17.99 19.47
C LEU A 173 22.62 -17.51 18.09
N THR A 174 23.93 -17.26 17.93
CA THR A 174 24.47 -16.74 16.67
C THR A 174 24.08 -17.59 15.46
N GLN A 175 24.15 -18.92 15.57
CA GLN A 175 23.79 -19.81 14.46
C GLN A 175 22.28 -19.77 14.15
N SER A 176 21.43 -19.56 15.15
CA SER A 176 19.98 -19.36 14.97
C SER A 176 19.71 -18.04 14.24
N MET A 177 20.43 -16.96 14.63
CA MET A 177 20.32 -15.68 13.95
C MET A 177 20.79 -15.74 12.50
N VAL A 178 21.89 -16.47 12.22
CA VAL A 178 22.37 -16.70 10.84
C VAL A 178 21.29 -17.38 10.02
N ARG A 179 20.65 -18.44 10.53
CA ARG A 179 19.55 -19.13 9.83
C ARG A 179 18.37 -18.21 9.57
N THR A 180 17.98 -17.40 10.55
CA THR A 180 16.88 -16.42 10.41
C THR A 180 17.19 -15.41 9.32
N LEU A 181 18.38 -14.79 9.32
CA LEU A 181 18.78 -13.82 8.31
C LEU A 181 18.86 -14.43 6.90
N GLN A 182 19.43 -15.64 6.79
CA GLN A 182 19.50 -16.37 5.52
C GLN A 182 18.09 -16.73 5.01
N GLY A 183 17.20 -17.21 5.89
CA GLY A 183 15.83 -17.55 5.52
C GLY A 183 15.03 -16.33 5.04
N CYS A 184 15.15 -15.20 5.73
CA CYS A 184 14.51 -13.95 5.28
C CYS A 184 15.05 -13.49 3.92
N TYR A 185 16.36 -13.55 3.71
CA TYR A 185 16.97 -13.19 2.44
C TYR A 185 16.55 -14.10 1.29
N GLN A 186 16.48 -15.41 1.53
CA GLN A 186 16.03 -16.40 0.54
C GLN A 186 14.55 -16.15 0.19
N ALA A 187 13.67 -15.98 1.18
CA ALA A 187 12.27 -15.65 0.96
C ALA A 187 12.12 -14.34 0.15
N PHE A 188 12.92 -13.32 0.48
CA PHE A 188 12.95 -12.05 -0.25
C PHE A 188 13.29 -12.25 -1.73
N ARG A 189 14.34 -13.03 -2.01
CA ARG A 189 14.84 -13.26 -3.37
C ARG A 189 13.95 -14.18 -4.21
N GLU A 190 13.49 -15.30 -3.64
CA GLU A 190 12.74 -16.31 -4.39
C GLU A 190 11.35 -15.84 -4.81
N HIS A 191 10.76 -14.92 -4.03
CA HIS A 191 9.41 -14.43 -4.29
C HIS A 191 9.37 -13.00 -4.86
N ASP A 192 10.51 -12.44 -5.28
CA ASP A 192 10.61 -11.06 -5.77
C ASP A 192 9.98 -10.05 -4.76
N ALA A 193 10.26 -10.23 -3.47
CA ALA A 193 9.81 -9.27 -2.48
C ALA A 193 10.56 -7.94 -2.62
N THR A 194 9.91 -6.85 -2.31
CA THR A 194 10.50 -5.50 -2.23
C THR A 194 10.79 -5.11 -0.79
N MET A 195 10.11 -5.77 0.16
CA MET A 195 10.31 -5.58 1.59
C MET A 195 9.99 -6.87 2.35
N VAL A 196 10.81 -7.20 3.34
CA VAL A 196 10.51 -8.12 4.44
C VAL A 196 10.84 -7.40 5.73
N GLU A 197 9.87 -7.21 6.60
CA GLU A 197 10.03 -6.56 7.88
C GLU A 197 9.55 -7.50 8.99
N ILE A 198 10.36 -7.63 10.03
CA ILE A 198 10.03 -8.37 11.24
C ILE A 198 10.19 -7.39 12.42
N ASN A 199 9.08 -7.03 13.04
CA ASN A 199 9.09 -6.05 14.12
C ASN A 199 7.97 -6.33 15.15
N PRO A 200 8.32 -7.07 16.24
CA PRO A 200 9.68 -7.49 16.60
C PRO A 200 10.07 -8.91 16.11
N LEU A 201 11.35 -9.08 15.85
CA LEU A 201 12.03 -10.36 16.00
C LEU A 201 12.45 -10.48 17.46
N VAL A 202 12.17 -11.60 18.12
CA VAL A 202 12.43 -11.72 19.55
C VAL A 202 13.43 -12.81 19.87
N VAL A 203 14.22 -12.55 20.91
CA VAL A 203 14.88 -13.59 21.69
C VAL A 203 13.96 -13.96 22.84
N THR A 204 13.63 -15.24 22.96
CA THR A 204 12.75 -15.73 24.01
C THR A 204 13.54 -16.17 25.23
N GLY A 205 12.89 -16.20 26.40
CA GLY A 205 13.52 -16.64 27.65
C GLY A 205 14.01 -18.10 27.64
N ASP A 206 13.49 -18.93 26.71
CA ASP A 206 13.96 -20.30 26.45
C ASP A 206 14.98 -20.38 25.31
N SER A 207 15.65 -19.26 25.01
CA SER A 207 16.77 -19.17 24.06
C SER A 207 16.42 -19.56 22.61
N ARG A 208 15.27 -19.10 22.11
CA ARG A 208 14.88 -19.18 20.70
C ARG A 208 14.84 -17.79 20.05
N ILE A 209 14.97 -17.77 18.72
CA ILE A 209 14.75 -16.56 17.93
C ILE A 209 13.47 -16.77 17.12
N LEU A 210 12.47 -15.89 17.30
CA LEU A 210 11.15 -16.00 16.69
C LEU A 210 10.69 -14.66 16.10
N ALA A 211 10.07 -14.71 14.92
CA ALA A 211 9.39 -13.58 14.32
C ALA A 211 7.97 -13.46 14.91
N LEU A 212 7.71 -12.45 15.74
CA LEU A 212 6.40 -12.24 16.36
C LEU A 212 5.45 -11.44 15.46
N ASP A 213 5.97 -10.54 14.66
CA ASP A 213 5.22 -9.86 13.61
C ASP A 213 6.06 -9.86 12.34
N ALA A 214 5.38 -10.02 11.20
CA ALA A 214 6.03 -10.05 9.91
C ALA A 214 5.18 -9.34 8.86
N LYS A 215 5.82 -8.48 8.07
CA LYS A 215 5.24 -7.82 6.91
C LYS A 215 6.07 -8.14 5.69
N MET A 216 5.40 -8.52 4.60
CA MET A 216 6.05 -8.74 3.31
C MET A 216 5.30 -8.00 2.22
N THR A 217 6.08 -7.36 1.36
CA THR A 217 5.59 -6.67 0.16
C THR A 217 6.30 -7.21 -1.06
N PHE A 218 5.57 -7.47 -2.13
CA PHE A 218 6.08 -8.06 -3.36
C PHE A 218 6.01 -7.08 -4.53
N ASP A 219 6.90 -7.27 -5.51
CA ASP A 219 6.85 -6.53 -6.76
C ASP A 219 5.67 -7.01 -7.61
N ASP A 220 4.70 -6.12 -7.85
CA ASP A 220 3.54 -6.42 -8.68
C ASP A 220 3.93 -6.83 -10.11
N ASN A 221 5.05 -6.30 -10.62
CA ASN A 221 5.55 -6.65 -11.95
C ASN A 221 6.13 -8.07 -12.03
N ALA A 222 6.40 -8.72 -10.89
CA ALA A 222 6.94 -10.06 -10.80
C ALA A 222 5.88 -11.13 -10.45
N LEU A 223 4.65 -10.75 -10.16
CA LEU A 223 3.58 -11.69 -9.74
C LEU A 223 3.29 -12.77 -10.78
N PHE A 224 3.48 -12.49 -12.08
CA PHE A 224 3.31 -13.48 -13.13
C PHE A 224 4.27 -14.67 -13.00
N LYS A 225 5.43 -14.49 -12.37
CA LYS A 225 6.41 -15.57 -12.06
C LYS A 225 6.03 -16.34 -10.78
N ASN A 226 5.27 -15.70 -9.90
CA ASN A 226 4.93 -16.20 -8.58
C ASN A 226 3.40 -16.33 -8.41
N PRO A 227 2.70 -17.25 -9.14
CA PRO A 227 1.24 -17.37 -9.08
C PRO A 227 0.73 -17.62 -7.66
N HIS A 228 1.43 -18.45 -6.88
CA HIS A 228 1.08 -18.74 -5.49
C HIS A 228 1.13 -17.52 -4.56
N ILE A 229 2.01 -16.53 -4.87
CA ILE A 229 2.01 -15.25 -4.15
C ILE A 229 0.82 -14.39 -4.60
N SER A 230 0.54 -14.36 -5.92
CA SER A 230 -0.59 -13.63 -6.47
C SER A 230 -1.94 -14.08 -5.87
N GLU A 231 -2.08 -15.38 -5.56
CA GLU A 231 -3.28 -15.95 -4.92
C GLU A 231 -3.49 -15.49 -3.47
N LEU A 232 -2.46 -14.97 -2.81
CA LEU A 232 -2.52 -14.43 -1.45
C LEU A 232 -3.12 -13.04 -1.38
N ARG A 233 -3.37 -12.40 -2.53
CA ARG A 233 -3.89 -11.03 -2.61
C ARG A 233 -5.25 -10.90 -1.97
N ASP A 234 -5.40 -9.94 -1.06
CA ASP A 234 -6.69 -9.61 -0.45
C ASP A 234 -7.18 -8.23 -0.92
N LYS A 235 -8.02 -8.22 -1.96
CA LYS A 235 -8.61 -6.99 -2.50
C LYS A 235 -9.46 -6.21 -1.49
N SER A 236 -9.94 -6.85 -0.41
CA SER A 236 -10.71 -6.16 0.63
C SER A 236 -9.87 -5.21 1.47
N GLN A 237 -8.54 -5.36 1.42
CA GLN A 237 -7.58 -4.53 2.11
C GLN A 237 -6.96 -3.45 1.21
N GLU A 238 -7.25 -3.45 -0.08
CA GLU A 238 -6.78 -2.45 -1.03
C GLU A 238 -7.77 -1.28 -1.13
N ASP A 239 -7.32 -0.16 -1.71
CA ASP A 239 -8.24 0.90 -2.11
C ASP A 239 -9.16 0.36 -3.23
N PRO A 240 -10.49 0.42 -3.06
CA PRO A 240 -11.40 -0.09 -4.09
C PRO A 240 -11.25 0.61 -5.45
N ARG A 241 -10.76 1.86 -5.47
CA ARG A 241 -10.50 2.62 -6.70
C ARG A 241 -9.27 2.06 -7.42
N GLU A 242 -8.18 1.78 -6.67
CA GLU A 242 -6.93 1.20 -7.19
C GLU A 242 -7.16 -0.22 -7.70
N SER A 243 -7.88 -1.04 -6.94
CA SER A 243 -8.24 -2.40 -7.34
C SER A 243 -9.07 -2.41 -8.64
N ARG A 244 -10.09 -1.53 -8.76
CA ARG A 244 -10.88 -1.37 -10.00
C ARG A 244 -10.06 -0.85 -11.18
N ALA A 245 -9.08 0.02 -10.92
CA ALA A 245 -8.17 0.52 -11.94
C ALA A 245 -7.27 -0.59 -12.47
N ALA A 246 -6.68 -1.37 -11.59
CA ALA A 246 -5.82 -2.51 -11.93
C ALA A 246 -6.56 -3.54 -12.79
N ASP A 247 -7.81 -3.88 -12.44
CA ASP A 247 -8.67 -4.79 -13.22
C ASP A 247 -8.96 -4.25 -14.65
N ARG A 248 -8.79 -2.94 -14.87
CA ARG A 248 -8.97 -2.27 -16.17
C ARG A 248 -7.66 -1.96 -16.89
N GLY A 249 -6.53 -2.38 -16.32
CA GLY A 249 -5.18 -2.12 -16.83
C GLY A 249 -4.78 -0.64 -16.78
N LEU A 250 -5.31 0.12 -15.81
CA LEU A 250 -4.98 1.52 -15.58
C LEU A 250 -4.05 1.64 -14.37
N SER A 251 -3.07 2.55 -14.45
CA SER A 251 -2.23 2.93 -13.31
C SER A 251 -2.92 4.06 -12.56
N TYR A 252 -3.38 3.78 -11.34
CA TYR A 252 -4.13 4.70 -10.50
C TYR A 252 -3.64 4.64 -9.06
N VAL A 253 -3.52 5.80 -8.43
CA VAL A 253 -3.32 5.94 -6.99
C VAL A 253 -4.32 6.95 -6.46
N GLY A 254 -5.09 6.58 -5.44
CA GLY A 254 -6.02 7.48 -4.76
C GLY A 254 -5.29 8.46 -3.86
N LEU A 255 -5.72 9.72 -3.89
CA LEU A 255 -5.25 10.79 -3.00
C LEU A 255 -6.46 11.46 -2.33
N GLU A 256 -6.21 12.34 -1.36
CA GLU A 256 -7.29 12.98 -0.56
C GLU A 256 -7.70 14.37 -1.10
N GLY A 257 -7.39 14.68 -2.35
CA GLY A 257 -7.69 15.96 -2.96
C GLY A 257 -9.09 16.06 -3.59
N ASN A 258 -9.30 17.14 -4.32
CA ASN A 258 -10.58 17.50 -4.93
C ASN A 258 -10.54 17.70 -6.45
N ILE A 259 -9.35 17.67 -7.06
CA ILE A 259 -9.18 17.78 -8.51
C ILE A 259 -8.75 16.43 -9.08
N GLY A 260 -9.67 15.78 -9.78
CA GLY A 260 -9.43 14.53 -10.48
C GLY A 260 -8.50 14.72 -11.67
N CYS A 261 -7.49 13.85 -11.81
CA CYS A 261 -6.47 13.95 -12.85
C CYS A 261 -6.57 12.77 -13.82
N ILE A 262 -6.56 13.04 -15.13
CA ILE A 262 -6.45 12.06 -16.21
C ILE A 262 -5.31 12.50 -17.13
N VAL A 263 -4.22 11.74 -17.14
CA VAL A 263 -2.98 12.13 -17.82
C VAL A 263 -2.40 10.96 -18.59
N ASN A 264 -1.58 11.21 -19.59
CA ASN A 264 -0.79 10.18 -20.24
C ASN A 264 0.70 10.31 -19.92
N GLY A 265 1.23 9.27 -19.29
CA GLY A 265 2.61 9.20 -18.84
C GLY A 265 2.84 9.70 -17.42
N ALA A 266 3.54 8.90 -16.62
CA ALA A 266 3.74 9.13 -15.20
C ALA A 266 4.44 10.47 -14.90
N GLY A 267 5.43 10.87 -15.70
CA GLY A 267 6.15 12.15 -15.51
C GLY A 267 5.22 13.36 -15.69
N LEU A 268 4.34 13.32 -16.72
CA LEU A 268 3.35 14.37 -16.93
C LEU A 268 2.29 14.38 -15.84
N ALA A 269 1.90 13.21 -15.32
CA ALA A 269 0.95 13.11 -14.22
C ALA A 269 1.52 13.75 -12.94
N MET A 270 2.77 13.47 -12.57
CA MET A 270 3.43 14.11 -11.43
C MET A 270 3.52 15.62 -11.62
N ALA A 271 3.99 16.09 -12.79
CA ALA A 271 4.06 17.52 -13.09
C ALA A 271 2.70 18.20 -13.04
N THR A 272 1.63 17.51 -13.47
CA THR A 272 0.25 18.02 -13.40
C THR A 272 -0.19 18.18 -11.96
N MET A 273 0.05 17.20 -11.10
CA MET A 273 -0.28 17.26 -9.67
C MET A 273 0.47 18.39 -8.97
N ASP A 274 1.77 18.53 -9.23
CA ASP A 274 2.58 19.62 -8.68
C ASP A 274 2.05 21.00 -9.12
N THR A 275 1.66 21.13 -10.39
CA THR A 275 1.12 22.39 -10.93
C THR A 275 -0.25 22.72 -10.32
N ILE A 276 -1.10 21.72 -10.08
CA ILE A 276 -2.37 21.90 -9.35
C ILE A 276 -2.10 22.42 -7.94
N LYS A 277 -1.12 21.84 -7.22
CA LYS A 277 -0.75 22.33 -5.89
C LYS A 277 -0.22 23.75 -5.90
N LEU A 278 0.63 24.09 -6.87
CA LEU A 278 1.13 25.46 -7.04
C LEU A 278 -0.01 26.46 -7.33
N ALA A 279 -1.06 26.04 -8.03
CA ALA A 279 -2.25 26.85 -8.28
C ALA A 279 -3.21 26.95 -7.08
N GLY A 280 -2.93 26.23 -5.98
CA GLY A 280 -3.73 26.26 -4.75
C GLY A 280 -4.85 25.22 -4.69
N GLY A 281 -4.81 24.18 -5.53
CA GLY A 281 -5.70 23.02 -5.50
C GLY A 281 -5.03 21.77 -4.93
N GLU A 282 -5.83 20.71 -4.70
CA GLU A 282 -5.33 19.43 -4.22
C GLU A 282 -5.72 18.31 -5.20
N PRO A 283 -4.74 17.54 -5.75
CA PRO A 283 -5.03 16.43 -6.66
C PRO A 283 -5.73 15.29 -5.91
N ALA A 284 -6.83 14.77 -6.47
CA ALA A 284 -7.60 13.66 -5.91
C ALA A 284 -7.02 12.29 -6.27
N ASN A 285 -6.18 12.22 -7.31
CA ASN A 285 -5.58 10.98 -7.77
C ASN A 285 -4.37 11.21 -8.67
N PHE A 286 -3.49 10.22 -8.72
CA PHE A 286 -2.63 9.95 -9.87
C PHE A 286 -3.36 9.02 -10.83
N LEU A 287 -3.38 9.29 -12.13
CA LEU A 287 -3.87 8.37 -13.14
C LEU A 287 -3.11 8.54 -14.46
N ASP A 288 -2.53 7.44 -14.92
CA ASP A 288 -1.87 7.34 -16.22
C ASP A 288 -2.66 6.41 -17.15
N ILE A 289 -3.19 6.96 -18.25
CA ILE A 289 -3.89 6.18 -19.27
C ILE A 289 -2.92 5.41 -20.19
N GLY A 290 -1.62 5.65 -20.07
CA GLY A 290 -0.59 5.02 -20.90
C GLY A 290 -0.50 5.54 -22.32
N GLY A 291 0.37 4.91 -23.12
CA GLY A 291 0.54 5.21 -24.55
C GLY A 291 -0.51 4.50 -25.41
N GLY A 292 -0.99 5.16 -26.48
CA GLY A 292 -1.93 4.59 -27.44
C GLY A 292 -3.33 4.34 -26.88
N ALA A 293 -3.77 5.17 -25.93
CA ALA A 293 -5.09 5.02 -25.29
C ALA A 293 -6.22 5.18 -26.31
N THR A 294 -7.10 4.17 -26.38
CA THR A 294 -8.33 4.22 -27.19
C THR A 294 -9.41 5.09 -26.53
N PRO A 295 -10.43 5.57 -27.29
CA PRO A 295 -11.54 6.31 -26.71
C PRO A 295 -12.21 5.59 -25.54
N GLU A 296 -12.38 4.26 -25.62
CA GLU A 296 -12.99 3.44 -24.58
C GLU A 296 -12.12 3.40 -23.30
N ARG A 297 -10.79 3.40 -23.45
CA ARG A 297 -9.86 3.44 -22.32
C ARG A 297 -9.94 4.79 -21.60
N VAL A 298 -10.02 5.89 -22.35
CA VAL A 298 -10.20 7.23 -21.79
C VAL A 298 -11.54 7.34 -21.07
N ALA A 299 -12.63 6.82 -21.66
CA ALA A 299 -13.94 6.81 -21.03
C ALA A 299 -13.96 5.97 -19.74
N LYS A 300 -13.25 4.84 -19.69
CA LYS A 300 -13.08 4.03 -18.47
C LYS A 300 -12.31 4.77 -17.38
N ALA A 301 -11.25 5.47 -17.76
CA ALA A 301 -10.47 6.31 -16.84
C ALA A 301 -11.32 7.43 -16.25
N PHE A 302 -12.10 8.12 -17.10
CA PHE A 302 -13.01 9.17 -16.68
C PHE A 302 -14.06 8.68 -15.66
N ARG A 303 -14.71 7.54 -15.96
CA ARG A 303 -15.69 6.92 -15.03
C ARG A 303 -15.04 6.52 -13.70
N LEU A 304 -13.78 6.10 -13.71
CA LEU A 304 -13.06 5.77 -12.49
C LEU A 304 -12.82 7.00 -11.62
N VAL A 305 -12.33 8.10 -12.20
CA VAL A 305 -12.11 9.36 -11.49
C VAL A 305 -13.43 9.91 -10.94
N MET A 306 -14.50 9.87 -11.72
CA MET A 306 -15.84 10.31 -11.29
C MET A 306 -16.50 9.41 -10.24
N SER A 307 -15.95 8.23 -9.97
CA SER A 307 -16.43 7.36 -8.87
C SER A 307 -15.90 7.76 -7.50
N ASP A 308 -15.08 8.79 -7.42
CA ASP A 308 -14.61 9.37 -6.17
C ASP A 308 -15.48 10.58 -5.81
N ASP A 309 -16.20 10.50 -4.71
CA ASP A 309 -17.12 11.54 -4.25
C ASP A 309 -16.40 12.84 -3.84
N ASN A 310 -15.09 12.79 -3.59
CA ASN A 310 -14.28 13.97 -3.28
C ASN A 310 -13.95 14.81 -4.52
N VAL A 311 -14.08 14.25 -5.72
CA VAL A 311 -13.75 14.96 -6.96
C VAL A 311 -14.77 16.04 -7.25
N GLN A 312 -14.31 17.29 -7.29
CA GLN A 312 -15.11 18.51 -7.51
C GLN A 312 -14.76 19.23 -8.83
N ALA A 313 -13.64 18.88 -9.46
CA ALA A 313 -13.28 19.26 -10.83
C ALA A 313 -12.44 18.15 -11.45
N VAL A 314 -12.45 18.03 -12.79
CA VAL A 314 -11.61 17.05 -13.51
C VAL A 314 -10.69 17.77 -14.48
N LEU A 315 -9.40 17.51 -14.39
CA LEU A 315 -8.38 17.93 -15.33
C LEU A 315 -7.93 16.75 -16.21
N VAL A 316 -8.22 16.84 -17.51
CA VAL A 316 -7.66 15.96 -18.54
C VAL A 316 -6.48 16.68 -19.19
N ASN A 317 -5.26 16.23 -18.92
CA ASN A 317 -4.05 16.84 -19.46
C ASN A 317 -3.27 15.83 -20.30
N ILE A 318 -3.26 16.03 -21.61
CA ILE A 318 -2.66 15.14 -22.59
C ILE A 318 -1.55 15.83 -23.36
N PHE A 319 -0.39 15.17 -23.37
CA PHE A 319 0.69 15.47 -24.31
C PHE A 319 0.88 14.27 -25.24
N ALA A 320 0.26 14.34 -26.41
CA ALA A 320 0.17 13.21 -27.34
C ALA A 320 1.46 13.06 -28.18
N GLY A 321 2.30 12.08 -27.80
CA GLY A 321 3.35 11.54 -28.65
C GLY A 321 2.80 10.34 -29.44
N ILE A 322 2.75 9.17 -28.79
CA ILE A 322 2.13 7.95 -29.32
C ILE A 322 0.60 8.03 -29.23
N ASN A 323 0.07 8.65 -28.19
CA ASN A 323 -1.36 8.98 -28.08
C ASN A 323 -1.78 9.95 -29.17
N ARG A 324 -3.08 10.02 -29.44
CA ARG A 324 -3.69 10.95 -30.41
C ARG A 324 -4.74 11.79 -29.69
N CYS A 325 -4.65 13.10 -29.85
CA CYS A 325 -5.57 14.05 -29.21
C CYS A 325 -7.02 13.90 -29.70
N ASP A 326 -7.24 13.49 -30.95
CA ASP A 326 -8.57 13.20 -31.49
C ASP A 326 -9.23 12.01 -30.78
N TRP A 327 -8.52 10.90 -30.56
CA TRP A 327 -9.01 9.75 -29.83
C TRP A 327 -9.31 10.08 -28.36
N VAL A 328 -8.45 10.86 -27.74
CA VAL A 328 -8.70 11.30 -26.35
C VAL A 328 -9.93 12.18 -26.29
N ALA A 329 -10.07 13.12 -27.23
CA ALA A 329 -11.26 14.00 -27.30
C ALA A 329 -12.56 13.19 -27.51
N GLU A 330 -12.54 12.18 -28.38
CA GLU A 330 -13.68 11.25 -28.55
C GLU A 330 -14.03 10.54 -27.26
N GLY A 331 -13.02 10.00 -26.56
CA GLY A 331 -13.22 9.31 -25.29
C GLY A 331 -13.78 10.20 -24.18
N VAL A 332 -13.31 11.45 -24.09
CA VAL A 332 -13.87 12.44 -23.14
C VAL A 332 -15.32 12.76 -23.50
N VAL A 333 -15.63 13.03 -24.78
CA VAL A 333 -17.00 13.29 -25.24
C VAL A 333 -17.91 12.09 -24.98
N GLN A 334 -17.44 10.87 -25.25
CA GLN A 334 -18.18 9.64 -24.95
C GLN A 334 -18.49 9.53 -23.47
N ALA A 335 -17.49 9.70 -22.60
CA ALA A 335 -17.65 9.61 -21.16
C ALA A 335 -18.68 10.64 -20.64
N LEU A 336 -18.58 11.90 -21.10
CA LEU A 336 -19.49 12.98 -20.69
C LEU A 336 -20.94 12.79 -21.15
N ARG A 337 -21.16 11.96 -22.17
CA ARG A 337 -22.52 11.59 -22.63
C ARG A 337 -23.10 10.39 -21.88
N GLU A 338 -22.24 9.48 -21.42
CA GLU A 338 -22.64 8.23 -20.76
C GLU A 338 -22.78 8.39 -19.23
N VAL A 339 -22.05 9.34 -18.65
CA VAL A 339 -22.02 9.60 -17.21
C VAL A 339 -22.61 10.98 -16.94
N GLU A 340 -23.51 11.05 -15.96
CA GLU A 340 -23.97 12.36 -15.47
C GLU A 340 -22.81 13.05 -14.74
N VAL A 341 -22.19 14.04 -15.40
CA VAL A 341 -21.05 14.78 -14.87
C VAL A 341 -21.53 16.13 -14.36
N ASN A 342 -21.50 16.28 -13.04
CA ASN A 342 -21.96 17.47 -12.34
C ASN A 342 -20.80 18.34 -11.82
N VAL A 343 -19.59 18.11 -12.34
CA VAL A 343 -18.38 18.87 -11.98
C VAL A 343 -17.75 19.48 -13.23
N PRO A 344 -17.04 20.61 -13.10
CA PRO A 344 -16.32 21.22 -14.22
C PRO A 344 -15.28 20.27 -14.81
N VAL A 345 -15.19 20.23 -16.13
CA VAL A 345 -14.19 19.41 -16.86
C VAL A 345 -13.29 20.34 -17.67
N ILE A 346 -12.02 20.32 -17.31
CA ILE A 346 -10.97 21.08 -17.96
C ILE A 346 -10.14 20.14 -18.84
N VAL A 347 -9.93 20.54 -20.10
CA VAL A 347 -9.17 19.71 -21.05
C VAL A 347 -8.04 20.51 -21.68
N ARG A 348 -6.82 20.02 -21.50
CA ARG A 348 -5.63 20.49 -22.20
C ARG A 348 -5.13 19.39 -23.11
N LEU A 349 -5.04 19.68 -24.41
CA LEU A 349 -4.49 18.79 -25.44
C LEU A 349 -3.29 19.45 -26.08
N ALA A 350 -2.20 18.67 -26.28
CA ALA A 350 -1.03 19.09 -27.05
C ALA A 350 -0.43 17.88 -27.79
N GLY A 351 0.24 18.10 -28.89
CA GLY A 351 0.91 17.06 -29.68
C GLY A 351 0.07 16.54 -30.84
N THR A 352 0.17 15.26 -31.15
CA THR A 352 -0.39 14.63 -32.34
C THR A 352 -1.89 14.82 -32.46
N ASN A 353 -2.36 15.31 -33.59
CA ASN A 353 -3.78 15.57 -33.92
C ASN A 353 -4.50 16.55 -32.97
N VAL A 354 -3.76 17.52 -32.41
CA VAL A 354 -4.32 18.48 -31.45
C VAL A 354 -5.46 19.32 -32.06
N GLU A 355 -5.33 19.76 -33.30
CA GLU A 355 -6.35 20.56 -33.97
C GLU A 355 -7.66 19.79 -34.17
N GLU A 356 -7.58 18.52 -34.56
CA GLU A 356 -8.76 17.67 -34.71
C GLU A 356 -9.40 17.36 -33.37
N GLY A 357 -8.61 17.05 -32.33
CA GLY A 357 -9.10 16.90 -30.96
C GLY A 357 -9.83 18.14 -30.47
N GLN A 358 -9.28 19.31 -30.68
CA GLN A 358 -9.91 20.60 -30.34
C GLN A 358 -11.26 20.82 -31.08
N LYS A 359 -11.33 20.43 -32.37
CA LYS A 359 -12.58 20.49 -33.14
C LYS A 359 -13.65 19.55 -32.60
N ILE A 360 -13.26 18.34 -32.22
CA ILE A 360 -14.17 17.33 -31.61
C ILE A 360 -14.76 17.90 -30.33
N LEU A 361 -13.91 18.41 -29.41
CA LEU A 361 -14.37 19.02 -28.17
C LEU A 361 -15.31 20.23 -28.44
N ALA A 362 -14.96 21.10 -29.37
CA ALA A 362 -15.77 22.28 -29.69
C ALA A 362 -17.14 21.91 -30.29
N LYS A 363 -17.20 20.90 -31.18
CA LYS A 363 -18.44 20.43 -31.82
C LYS A 363 -19.33 19.59 -30.90
N SER A 364 -18.83 19.12 -29.78
CA SER A 364 -19.57 18.25 -28.87
C SER A 364 -20.79 18.93 -28.24
N GLY A 365 -20.78 20.25 -28.10
CA GLY A 365 -21.79 21.02 -27.39
C GLY A 365 -21.76 20.87 -25.87
N LEU A 366 -20.76 20.15 -25.33
CA LEU A 366 -20.62 19.89 -23.91
C LEU A 366 -19.88 21.04 -23.17
N PRO A 367 -20.15 21.28 -21.89
CA PRO A 367 -19.55 22.36 -21.11
C PRO A 367 -18.11 22.07 -20.72
N ILE A 368 -17.22 21.96 -21.72
CA ILE A 368 -15.81 21.66 -21.54
C ILE A 368 -14.99 22.95 -21.53
N ILE A 369 -14.22 23.16 -20.47
CA ILE A 369 -13.28 24.28 -20.35
C ILE A 369 -11.97 23.87 -21.03
N ARG A 370 -11.52 24.57 -22.03
CA ARG A 370 -10.29 24.26 -22.77
C ARG A 370 -9.14 25.12 -22.26
N ALA A 371 -7.97 24.55 -22.13
CA ALA A 371 -6.72 25.23 -21.77
C ALA A 371 -5.61 24.94 -22.79
N THR A 372 -4.65 25.82 -22.91
CA THR A 372 -3.53 25.72 -23.87
C THR A 372 -2.23 25.32 -23.19
N THR A 373 -1.98 25.85 -21.99
CA THR A 373 -0.78 25.51 -21.19
C THR A 373 -1.16 24.69 -19.97
N LEU A 374 -0.15 24.03 -19.36
CA LEU A 374 -0.36 23.24 -18.15
C LEU A 374 -0.75 24.16 -16.97
N MET A 375 -0.08 25.29 -16.82
CA MET A 375 -0.40 26.25 -15.76
C MET A 375 -1.83 26.77 -15.91
N GLU A 376 -2.23 27.23 -17.11
CA GLU A 376 -3.60 27.65 -17.39
C GLU A 376 -4.62 26.55 -17.06
N ALA A 377 -4.30 25.30 -17.38
CA ALA A 377 -5.19 24.18 -17.09
C ALA A 377 -5.37 23.96 -15.59
N ALA A 378 -4.29 24.06 -14.82
CA ALA A 378 -4.34 23.94 -13.36
C ALA A 378 -5.10 25.11 -12.71
N GLU A 379 -4.79 26.35 -13.11
CA GLU A 379 -5.47 27.58 -12.63
C GLU A 379 -6.98 27.49 -12.89
N ARG A 380 -7.39 27.15 -14.12
CA ARG A 380 -8.81 26.99 -14.47
C ARG A 380 -9.49 25.87 -13.70
N SER A 381 -8.76 24.79 -13.36
CA SER A 381 -9.32 23.72 -12.54
C SER A 381 -9.61 24.18 -11.12
N VAL A 382 -8.70 24.96 -10.54
CA VAL A 382 -8.85 25.55 -9.21
C VAL A 382 -9.94 26.60 -9.18
N GLU A 383 -9.97 27.53 -10.17
CA GLU A 383 -11.00 28.55 -10.30
C GLU A 383 -12.42 27.93 -10.45
N ALA A 384 -12.54 26.91 -11.29
CA ALA A 384 -13.78 26.20 -11.51
C ALA A 384 -14.28 25.49 -10.25
N TRP A 385 -13.38 24.80 -9.53
CA TRP A 385 -13.67 24.19 -8.24
C TRP A 385 -14.14 25.22 -7.21
N GLN A 386 -13.41 26.35 -7.04
CA GLN A 386 -13.76 27.40 -6.09
C GLN A 386 -15.10 28.08 -6.41
N SER A 387 -15.37 28.26 -7.70
CA SER A 387 -16.63 28.87 -8.15
C SER A 387 -17.85 27.96 -7.92
N ASP A 388 -17.67 26.65 -8.00
CA ASP A 388 -18.74 25.67 -7.77
C ASP A 388 -18.93 25.40 -6.27
N SER A 389 -17.88 25.49 -5.47
CA SER A 389 -17.92 25.37 -3.99
C SER A 389 -18.66 26.56 -3.32
N ASN A 390 -18.76 27.70 -4.01
CA ASN A 390 -19.55 28.87 -3.57
C ASN A 390 -21.05 28.77 -3.92
N ARG A 391 -21.45 27.74 -4.68
CA ARG A 391 -22.86 27.37 -4.85
C ARG A 391 -23.19 26.45 -3.68
N GLU A 392 -24.15 26.83 -2.83
CA GLU A 392 -24.60 26.18 -1.58
C GLU A 392 -24.51 24.64 -1.62
N PRO A 393 -24.23 23.98 -0.47
CA PRO A 393 -24.19 22.52 -0.40
C PRO A 393 -25.57 21.96 -0.78
N ASN A 394 -25.77 21.62 -2.03
CA ASN A 394 -26.96 20.98 -2.52
C ASN A 394 -27.02 19.56 -1.92
N LEU A 395 -27.85 19.40 -0.87
CA LEU A 395 -28.65 18.23 -0.51
C LEU A 395 -28.25 16.88 -1.22
N ARG A 396 -27.06 16.36 -0.95
CA ARG A 396 -26.70 14.99 -1.31
C ARG A 396 -26.54 14.04 -0.13
N ALA A 397 -27.14 14.37 1.00
CA ALA A 397 -27.27 13.47 2.13
C ALA A 397 -28.76 13.30 2.46
N ILE A 398 -29.50 12.54 1.66
CA ILE A 398 -30.75 11.80 2.04
C ILE A 398 -31.22 11.07 0.75
N LYS A 399 -30.71 9.86 0.49
CA LYS A 399 -31.52 8.73 0.04
C LYS A 399 -30.73 7.43 0.18
#